data_52d60ff539a65b478f296678397e5d46
#
_entry.id   52d60ff539a65b478f296678397e5d46
#
_cell.length_a   1.000
_cell.length_b   1.000
_cell.length_c   1.000
_cell.angle_alpha   90.00
_cell.angle_beta   90.00
_cell.angle_gamma   90.00
#
_symmetry.space_group_name_H-M   'P 1'
#
loop_
_entity.id
_entity.type
_entity.pdbx_description
1 polymer ?
#
loop_
_entity_poly.entity_id
_entity_poly.type
_entity_poly.pdbx_seq_one_letter_code
_entity_poly.pdbx_strand_id
1 'polypeptide(L)'
;MNYEDFLKQKDYVLESSGFSIDKDKLNPMLFDFQKDVVRWALAKGRACIFAECGLGKTAMQLSWAHQVHLHTGGKVLILAPLSVADQTKREAEKFHYIAKVCEKQEDCINGINITNYEKLDKFVANEFVGVVLDESSILKSYTGKVRTSIIENFQNVPYKLACTATPAPNDYMELGNHSEFCGVMTRSEMLSMFFVHDGGQTSKWRLKGHAKDVFWQWMASWSVFIDNPSNLGYDGTDYELPNLNIHEIIVDGDEPFTESLTLTERRNARKETLELRCQKAAELVNSSDEQWLVWCDLNAEGDRLNELIEESKNVQGSDKNKYKSETMLSFSDETLKCLISKPKLAGYGMNWQNCHNVIFTGLSDSFEQYYQAVRRCWRFGQTQEVNVYIIISAKEGCVKENIERKQLDFITMMDAMINLTKEITKKELKLTCRLTTPYEANTTMKLPNWEEFK
;
A
#
# COMPACT_ATOMS: atom_id res chain seq x y z
N MET A 1 2.93 33.16 -28.51
CA MET A 1 3.32 31.90 -27.91
C MET A 1 3.41 30.89 -29.05
N ASN A 2 4.60 30.35 -29.30
CA ASN A 2 4.81 29.38 -30.37
C ASN A 2 4.15 28.06 -29.99
N TYR A 3 3.67 27.27 -30.96
CA TYR A 3 3.03 25.98 -30.73
C TYR A 3 3.94 24.99 -29.97
N GLU A 4 5.25 25.06 -30.19
CA GLU A 4 6.25 24.30 -29.43
C GLU A 4 6.36 24.71 -27.95
N ASP A 5 6.22 26.01 -27.64
CA ASP A 5 6.18 26.51 -26.25
C ASP A 5 4.86 26.11 -25.56
N PHE A 6 3.77 26.04 -26.32
CA PHE A 6 2.48 25.53 -25.84
C PHE A 6 2.53 24.02 -25.59
N LEU A 7 3.24 23.24 -26.42
CA LEU A 7 3.46 21.80 -26.20
C LEU A 7 4.39 21.55 -25.00
N LYS A 8 5.47 22.35 -24.84
CA LYS A 8 6.35 22.28 -23.66
C LYS A 8 5.65 22.62 -22.36
N GLN A 9 4.70 23.56 -22.39
CA GLN A 9 3.82 23.83 -21.23
C GLN A 9 2.85 22.68 -20.91
N LYS A 10 2.66 21.74 -21.85
CA LYS A 10 1.86 20.51 -21.66
C LYS A 10 2.68 19.29 -21.23
N ASP A 11 4.01 19.36 -21.24
CA ASP A 11 4.88 18.34 -20.67
C ASP A 11 4.83 18.44 -19.13
N TYR A 12 3.72 17.94 -18.56
CA TYR A 12 3.51 17.84 -17.12
C TYR A 12 4.32 16.69 -16.52
N VAL A 13 5.62 16.73 -16.72
CA VAL A 13 6.57 15.84 -16.05
C VAL A 13 7.01 16.53 -14.77
N LEU A 14 6.90 15.86 -13.64
CA LEU A 14 7.40 16.38 -12.37
C LEU A 14 8.90 16.63 -12.48
N GLU A 15 9.34 17.85 -12.31
CA GLU A 15 10.75 18.16 -12.18
C GLU A 15 11.32 17.52 -10.91
N SER A 16 12.49 16.88 -11.05
CA SER A 16 13.16 16.27 -9.93
C SER A 16 13.65 17.34 -8.97
N SER A 17 13.16 17.31 -7.73
CA SER A 17 13.50 18.26 -6.65
C SER A 17 14.36 17.63 -5.55
N GLY A 18 14.76 16.38 -5.73
CA GLY A 18 15.50 15.61 -4.76
C GLY A 18 17.02 15.62 -5.00
N PHE A 19 17.66 14.54 -4.62
CA PHE A 19 19.10 14.35 -4.75
C PHE A 19 19.45 12.95 -5.22
N SER A 20 20.61 12.81 -5.88
CA SER A 20 21.13 11.52 -6.34
C SER A 20 22.05 10.90 -5.30
N ILE A 21 22.01 9.57 -5.21
CA ILE A 21 22.88 8.78 -4.36
C ILE A 21 23.39 7.55 -5.09
N ASP A 22 24.61 7.13 -4.79
CA ASP A 22 25.17 5.90 -5.33
C ASP A 22 24.50 4.67 -4.69
N LYS A 23 24.32 3.60 -5.48
CA LYS A 23 23.67 2.37 -5.04
C LYS A 23 24.35 1.74 -3.82
N ASP A 24 25.66 1.82 -3.76
CA ASP A 24 26.49 1.24 -2.69
C ASP A 24 26.34 1.93 -1.34
N LYS A 25 25.79 3.15 -1.33
CA LYS A 25 25.48 3.89 -0.09
C LYS A 25 24.16 3.49 0.53
N LEU A 26 23.35 2.72 -0.19
CA LEU A 26 22.11 2.16 0.34
C LEU A 26 22.41 0.91 1.16
N ASN A 27 21.46 0.58 2.04
CA ASN A 27 21.58 -0.60 2.90
C ASN A 27 21.80 -1.88 2.07
N PRO A 28 22.86 -2.67 2.34
CA PRO A 28 23.17 -3.88 1.58
C PRO A 28 22.08 -4.95 1.67
N MET A 29 21.26 -4.95 2.71
CA MET A 29 20.15 -5.89 2.89
C MET A 29 18.96 -5.63 1.94
N LEU A 30 18.91 -4.49 1.27
CA LEU A 30 17.91 -4.22 0.25
C LEU A 30 18.20 -5.04 -1.01
N PHE A 31 17.17 -5.60 -1.61
CA PHE A 31 17.25 -6.19 -2.96
C PHE A 31 17.57 -5.13 -4.00
N ASP A 32 18.15 -5.53 -5.11
CA ASP A 32 18.62 -4.60 -6.13
C ASP A 32 17.50 -3.72 -6.71
N PHE A 33 16.32 -4.30 -6.96
CA PHE A 33 15.17 -3.51 -7.42
C PHE A 33 14.72 -2.48 -6.38
N GLN A 34 14.76 -2.83 -5.09
CA GLN A 34 14.42 -1.91 -4.00
C GLN A 34 15.40 -0.74 -3.95
N LYS A 35 16.70 -1.02 -4.08
CA LYS A 35 17.74 0.04 -4.14
C LYS A 35 17.47 1.01 -5.28
N ASP A 36 17.15 0.50 -6.46
CA ASP A 36 16.94 1.35 -7.62
C ASP A 36 15.64 2.17 -7.52
N VAL A 37 14.57 1.60 -6.95
CA VAL A 37 13.33 2.33 -6.64
C VAL A 37 13.58 3.43 -5.59
N VAL A 38 14.34 3.13 -4.52
CA VAL A 38 14.68 4.12 -3.48
C VAL A 38 15.51 5.27 -4.08
N ARG A 39 16.52 4.96 -4.91
CA ARG A 39 17.34 5.97 -5.60
C ARG A 39 16.49 6.88 -6.49
N TRP A 40 15.59 6.29 -7.26
CA TRP A 40 14.65 7.03 -8.09
C TRP A 40 13.75 7.95 -7.23
N ALA A 41 13.18 7.44 -6.14
CA ALA A 41 12.32 8.22 -5.26
C ALA A 41 13.09 9.37 -4.56
N LEU A 42 14.37 9.15 -4.19
CA LEU A 42 15.26 10.19 -3.65
C LEU A 42 15.56 11.27 -4.70
N ALA A 43 15.84 10.87 -5.95
CA ALA A 43 16.09 11.81 -7.04
C ALA A 43 14.85 12.64 -7.38
N LYS A 44 13.65 12.04 -7.32
CA LYS A 44 12.39 12.79 -7.49
C LYS A 44 12.12 13.74 -6.32
N GLY A 45 12.52 13.40 -5.10
CA GLY A 45 12.26 14.16 -3.87
C GLY A 45 10.82 14.02 -3.37
N ARG A 46 9.85 13.93 -4.28
CA ARG A 46 8.43 13.71 -4.02
C ARG A 46 7.94 12.60 -4.92
N ALA A 47 7.56 11.46 -4.34
CA ALA A 47 7.27 10.26 -5.10
C ALA A 47 6.22 9.36 -4.43
N CYS A 48 5.65 8.47 -5.25
CA CYS A 48 4.80 7.38 -4.77
C CYS A 48 5.39 6.03 -5.18
N ILE A 49 5.40 5.07 -4.25
CA ILE A 49 5.75 3.68 -4.49
C ILE A 49 4.48 2.84 -4.31
N PHE A 50 3.85 2.50 -5.41
CA PHE A 50 2.70 1.63 -5.47
C PHE A 50 3.18 0.21 -5.74
N ALA A 51 3.55 -0.47 -4.67
CA ALA A 51 4.14 -1.81 -4.72
C ALA A 51 3.24 -2.81 -4.01
N GLU A 52 3.12 -4.01 -4.59
CA GLU A 52 2.31 -5.08 -4.04
C GLU A 52 2.77 -5.49 -2.62
N CYS A 53 1.88 -6.17 -1.88
CA CYS A 53 2.20 -6.71 -0.57
C CYS A 53 3.36 -7.71 -0.67
N GLY A 54 4.34 -7.60 0.24
CA GLY A 54 5.52 -8.48 0.22
C GLY A 54 6.74 -7.94 -0.52
N LEU A 55 6.61 -6.87 -1.33
CA LEU A 55 7.75 -6.28 -2.05
C LEU A 55 8.68 -5.40 -1.18
N GLY A 56 8.47 -5.37 0.13
CA GLY A 56 9.36 -4.69 1.07
C GLY A 56 9.19 -3.17 1.10
N LYS A 57 7.96 -2.66 0.97
CA LYS A 57 7.66 -1.22 1.08
C LYS A 57 8.27 -0.58 2.33
N THR A 58 8.15 -1.24 3.49
CA THR A 58 8.69 -0.73 4.77
C THR A 58 10.20 -0.56 4.72
N ALA A 59 10.94 -1.51 4.14
CA ALA A 59 12.38 -1.42 3.98
C ALA A 59 12.78 -0.24 3.04
N MET A 60 12.04 -0.07 1.93
CA MET A 60 12.24 1.06 1.02
C MET A 60 11.94 2.41 1.69
N GLN A 61 10.86 2.51 2.47
CA GLN A 61 10.49 3.70 3.23
C GLN A 61 11.55 4.10 4.25
N LEU A 62 12.04 3.12 5.03
CA LEU A 62 13.07 3.33 6.05
C LEU A 62 14.39 3.77 5.41
N SER A 63 14.78 3.12 4.31
CA SER A 63 15.98 3.50 3.58
C SER A 63 15.88 4.90 2.99
N TRP A 64 14.73 5.24 2.38
CA TRP A 64 14.47 6.58 1.87
C TRP A 64 14.51 7.63 3.00
N ALA A 65 13.83 7.39 4.11
CA ALA A 65 13.80 8.29 5.26
C ALA A 65 15.18 8.51 5.86
N HIS A 66 15.99 7.45 5.96
CA HIS A 66 17.37 7.51 6.43
C HIS A 66 18.24 8.38 5.51
N GLN A 67 18.14 8.21 4.20
CA GLN A 67 18.93 8.99 3.25
C GLN A 67 18.50 10.47 3.22
N VAL A 68 17.19 10.76 3.34
CA VAL A 68 16.71 12.15 3.47
C VAL A 68 17.27 12.78 4.75
N HIS A 69 17.26 12.05 5.87
CA HIS A 69 17.88 12.52 7.11
C HIS A 69 19.38 12.81 6.95
N LEU A 70 20.12 11.88 6.36
CA LEU A 70 21.57 12.06 6.15
C LEU A 70 21.88 13.25 5.23
N HIS A 71 21.08 13.45 4.19
CA HIS A 71 21.29 14.54 3.24
C HIS A 71 20.97 15.92 3.82
N THR A 72 19.93 16.01 4.64
CA THR A 72 19.40 17.29 5.13
C THR A 72 19.81 17.62 6.57
N GLY A 73 20.21 16.62 7.36
CA GLY A 73 20.41 16.75 8.81
C GLY A 73 19.12 16.92 9.62
N GLY A 74 17.94 16.86 8.97
CA GLY A 74 16.64 17.14 9.60
C GLY A 74 15.86 15.90 10.02
N LYS A 75 14.73 16.13 10.69
CA LYS A 75 13.82 15.05 11.14
C LYS A 75 12.95 14.55 9.99
N VAL A 76 12.72 13.24 9.92
CA VAL A 76 11.76 12.62 8.98
C VAL A 76 10.65 11.95 9.78
N LEU A 77 9.41 12.12 9.36
CA LEU A 77 8.23 11.52 9.98
C LEU A 77 7.66 10.42 9.10
N ILE A 78 7.44 9.23 9.66
CA ILE A 78 6.69 8.13 9.04
C ILE A 78 5.33 8.06 9.71
N LEU A 79 4.27 8.28 8.94
CA LEU A 79 2.89 8.08 9.35
C LEU A 79 2.44 6.69 8.94
N ALA A 80 2.05 5.87 9.89
CA ALA A 80 1.64 4.49 9.69
C ALA A 80 0.26 4.21 10.32
N PRO A 81 -0.46 3.16 9.90
CA PRO A 81 -1.64 2.69 10.62
C PRO A 81 -1.30 2.31 12.07
N LEU A 82 -2.30 2.39 12.96
CA LEU A 82 -2.12 2.25 14.41
C LEU A 82 -1.35 0.98 14.84
N SER A 83 -1.63 -0.14 14.19
CA SER A 83 -1.03 -1.45 14.50
C SER A 83 0.38 -1.65 13.93
N VAL A 84 0.89 -0.72 13.12
CA VAL A 84 2.10 -0.91 12.29
C VAL A 84 3.34 -0.21 12.86
N ALA A 85 3.16 0.82 13.68
CA ALA A 85 4.27 1.65 14.16
C ALA A 85 5.38 0.85 14.87
N ASP A 86 5.01 -0.07 15.76
CA ASP A 86 5.96 -0.92 16.48
C ASP A 86 6.66 -1.92 15.55
N GLN A 87 5.93 -2.46 14.57
CA GLN A 87 6.52 -3.33 13.56
C GLN A 87 7.50 -2.58 12.65
N THR A 88 7.15 -1.37 12.22
CA THR A 88 8.06 -0.51 11.43
C THR A 88 9.34 -0.22 12.22
N LYS A 89 9.25 -0.02 13.54
CA LYS A 89 10.41 0.12 14.40
C LYS A 89 11.28 -1.14 14.43
N ARG A 90 10.68 -2.34 14.54
CA ARG A 90 11.43 -3.61 14.50
C ARG A 90 12.10 -3.83 13.15
N GLU A 91 11.42 -3.52 12.06
CA GLU A 91 12.03 -3.56 10.73
C GLU A 91 13.21 -2.55 10.65
N ALA A 92 13.09 -1.36 11.22
CA ALA A 92 14.20 -0.41 11.29
C ALA A 92 15.41 -1.00 12.04
N GLU A 93 15.18 -1.65 13.18
CA GLU A 93 16.23 -2.33 13.96
C GLU A 93 16.90 -3.45 13.15
N LYS A 94 16.11 -4.25 12.41
CA LYS A 94 16.62 -5.30 11.53
C LYS A 94 17.54 -4.75 10.44
N PHE A 95 17.18 -3.61 9.86
CA PHE A 95 17.98 -2.92 8.85
C PHE A 95 19.05 -2.00 9.43
N HIS A 96 19.27 -2.03 10.75
CA HIS A 96 20.23 -1.19 11.48
C HIS A 96 19.98 0.32 11.35
N TYR A 97 18.73 0.73 11.19
CA TYR A 97 18.32 2.12 11.23
C TYR A 97 17.86 2.52 12.63
N ILE A 98 18.22 3.74 13.06
CA ILE A 98 17.74 4.33 14.30
C ILE A 98 16.39 4.99 14.01
N ALA A 99 15.31 4.44 14.57
CA ALA A 99 13.97 4.99 14.46
C ALA A 99 13.26 4.97 15.82
N LYS A 100 12.42 5.97 16.07
CA LYS A 100 11.70 6.10 17.34
C LYS A 100 10.19 6.23 17.09
N VAL A 101 9.40 5.42 17.82
CA VAL A 101 7.95 5.61 17.89
C VAL A 101 7.65 6.77 18.82
N CYS A 102 6.89 7.75 18.35
CA CYS A 102 6.59 9.01 19.02
C CYS A 102 5.09 9.16 19.26
N GLU A 103 4.71 9.57 20.47
CA GLU A 103 3.32 9.86 20.85
C GLU A 103 2.97 11.34 20.64
N LYS A 104 3.94 12.20 20.63
CA LYS A 104 3.84 13.67 20.49
C LYS A 104 5.16 14.28 20.02
N GLN A 105 5.12 15.57 19.69
CA GLN A 105 6.26 16.31 19.13
C GLN A 105 7.54 16.24 19.99
N GLU A 106 7.41 16.34 21.33
CA GLU A 106 8.56 16.34 22.23
C GLU A 106 9.30 15.00 22.28
N ASP A 107 8.67 13.92 21.83
CA ASP A 107 9.30 12.61 21.75
C ASP A 107 10.26 12.49 20.57
N CYS A 108 10.15 13.38 19.58
CA CYS A 108 10.89 13.28 18.32
C CYS A 108 12.39 13.41 18.50
N ILE A 109 13.12 12.55 17.80
CA ILE A 109 14.58 12.59 17.68
C ILE A 109 15.02 13.27 16.38
N ASN A 110 16.25 13.71 16.30
CA ASN A 110 16.85 14.10 15.03
C ASN A 110 17.20 12.83 14.24
N GLY A 111 16.29 12.41 13.35
CA GLY A 111 16.34 11.14 12.64
C GLY A 111 14.97 10.69 12.17
N ILE A 112 14.74 9.38 12.15
CA ILE A 112 13.46 8.77 11.75
C ILE A 112 12.52 8.71 12.94
N ASN A 113 11.35 9.32 12.79
CA ASN A 113 10.27 9.33 13.78
C ASN A 113 9.06 8.61 13.19
N ILE A 114 8.44 7.74 13.96
CA ILE A 114 7.28 6.94 13.54
C ILE A 114 6.11 7.31 14.42
N THR A 115 4.94 7.59 13.83
CA THR A 115 3.70 7.78 14.55
C THR A 115 2.53 7.27 13.74
N ASN A 116 1.33 7.27 14.33
CA ASN A 116 0.13 6.87 13.60
C ASN A 116 -0.72 8.07 13.17
N TYR A 117 -1.57 7.84 12.17
CA TYR A 117 -2.41 8.87 11.58
C TYR A 117 -3.32 9.57 12.58
N GLU A 118 -3.79 8.85 13.62
CA GLU A 118 -4.70 9.36 14.64
C GLU A 118 -4.04 10.38 15.59
N LYS A 119 -2.70 10.44 15.59
CA LYS A 119 -1.93 11.37 16.45
C LYS A 119 -1.35 12.55 15.68
N LEU A 120 -1.68 12.70 14.41
CA LEU A 120 -1.10 13.71 13.51
C LEU A 120 -1.21 15.13 14.09
N ASP A 121 -2.31 15.45 14.73
CA ASP A 121 -2.58 16.74 15.36
C ASP A 121 -1.62 17.13 16.50
N LYS A 122 -0.85 16.17 17.02
CA LYS A 122 0.17 16.37 18.07
C LYS A 122 1.55 16.72 17.51
N PHE A 123 1.68 16.86 16.19
CA PHE A 123 2.95 17.10 15.53
C PHE A 123 2.91 18.37 14.68
N VAL A 124 4.01 19.13 14.70
CA VAL A 124 4.19 20.33 13.90
C VAL A 124 4.91 19.96 12.61
N ALA A 125 4.16 19.92 11.49
CA ALA A 125 4.67 19.43 10.21
C ALA A 125 5.91 20.17 9.68
N ASN A 126 5.99 21.49 9.91
CA ASN A 126 7.12 22.32 9.45
C ASN A 126 8.46 22.03 10.17
N GLU A 127 8.44 21.23 11.23
CA GLU A 127 9.69 20.76 11.88
C GLU A 127 10.30 19.53 11.18
N PHE A 128 9.60 18.96 10.20
CA PHE A 128 10.08 17.82 9.45
C PHE A 128 10.52 18.23 8.05
N VAL A 129 11.66 17.70 7.62
CA VAL A 129 12.17 17.87 6.25
C VAL A 129 11.62 16.83 5.29
N GLY A 130 11.14 15.72 5.82
CA GLY A 130 10.56 14.63 5.04
C GLY A 130 9.37 13.98 5.74
N VAL A 131 8.41 13.52 4.95
CA VAL A 131 7.25 12.75 5.41
C VAL A 131 7.02 11.53 4.54
N VAL A 132 6.75 10.40 5.19
CA VAL A 132 6.38 9.13 4.56
C VAL A 132 4.96 8.76 4.99
N LEU A 133 4.11 8.41 4.03
CA LEU A 133 2.81 7.80 4.29
C LEU A 133 2.91 6.29 4.04
N ASP A 134 2.88 5.50 5.10
CA ASP A 134 2.72 4.05 5.00
C ASP A 134 1.23 3.71 4.93
N GLU A 135 0.84 2.84 4.01
CA GLU A 135 -0.56 2.62 3.62
C GLU A 135 -1.28 3.91 3.19
N SER A 136 -0.72 4.60 2.21
CA SER A 136 -1.25 5.88 1.71
C SER A 136 -2.64 5.80 1.06
N SER A 137 -3.23 4.62 0.97
CA SER A 137 -4.66 4.42 0.63
C SER A 137 -5.62 5.18 1.56
N ILE A 138 -5.14 5.64 2.73
CA ILE A 138 -5.89 6.55 3.61
C ILE A 138 -6.30 7.85 2.90
N LEU A 139 -5.59 8.24 1.86
CA LEU A 139 -5.89 9.41 1.02
C LEU A 139 -7.09 9.21 0.09
N LYS A 140 -7.61 8.00 -0.09
CA LYS A 140 -8.69 7.67 -1.05
C LYS A 140 -9.96 8.51 -0.90
N SER A 141 -10.33 8.85 0.33
CA SER A 141 -11.54 9.64 0.58
C SER A 141 -11.30 11.12 0.32
N TYR A 142 -11.80 11.62 -0.80
CA TYR A 142 -11.64 13.04 -1.18
C TYR A 142 -12.20 14.03 -0.15
N THR A 143 -13.33 13.71 0.48
CA THR A 143 -13.97 14.54 1.51
C THR A 143 -13.51 14.20 2.92
N GLY A 144 -12.56 13.29 3.06
CA GLY A 144 -12.08 12.80 4.36
C GLY A 144 -11.27 13.86 5.10
N LYS A 145 -11.64 14.13 6.36
CA LYS A 145 -10.90 15.07 7.22
C LYS A 145 -9.42 14.72 7.35
N VAL A 146 -9.11 13.42 7.45
CA VAL A 146 -7.72 12.92 7.57
C VAL A 146 -6.92 13.25 6.32
N ARG A 147 -7.47 13.00 5.12
CA ARG A 147 -6.83 13.35 3.84
C ARG A 147 -6.53 14.83 3.76
N THR A 148 -7.50 15.69 4.04
CA THR A 148 -7.35 17.14 3.99
C THR A 148 -6.27 17.59 4.96
N SER A 149 -6.33 17.12 6.21
CA SER A 149 -5.32 17.43 7.23
C SER A 149 -3.91 17.02 6.82
N ILE A 150 -3.73 15.83 6.22
CA ILE A 150 -2.42 15.37 5.75
C ILE A 150 -1.89 16.30 4.66
N ILE A 151 -2.69 16.61 3.64
CA ILE A 151 -2.25 17.41 2.49
C ILE A 151 -1.90 18.84 2.92
N GLU A 152 -2.75 19.47 3.73
CA GLU A 152 -2.55 20.83 4.21
C GLU A 152 -1.33 20.96 5.14
N ASN A 153 -1.21 20.07 6.14
CA ASN A 153 -0.12 20.11 7.10
C ASN A 153 1.24 19.92 6.43
N PHE A 154 1.35 18.99 5.48
CA PHE A 154 2.63 18.68 4.83
C PHE A 154 2.83 19.39 3.49
N GLN A 155 2.02 20.39 3.15
CA GLN A 155 2.13 21.10 1.87
C GLN A 155 3.54 21.61 1.60
N ASN A 156 4.21 22.17 2.60
CA ASN A 156 5.51 22.83 2.49
C ASN A 156 6.70 21.90 2.79
N VAL A 157 6.46 20.63 3.17
CA VAL A 157 7.54 19.67 3.42
C VAL A 157 8.21 19.30 2.10
N PRO A 158 9.56 19.47 1.99
CA PRO A 158 10.23 19.31 0.70
C PRO A 158 10.29 17.86 0.20
N TYR A 159 10.49 16.88 1.09
CA TYR A 159 10.61 15.47 0.72
C TYR A 159 9.35 14.70 1.13
N LYS A 160 8.71 14.05 0.16
CA LYS A 160 7.46 13.31 0.37
C LYS A 160 7.51 11.94 -0.28
N LEU A 161 7.10 10.92 0.47
CA LEU A 161 6.96 9.57 -0.04
C LEU A 161 5.60 9.00 0.37
N ALA A 162 4.84 8.46 -0.57
CA ALA A 162 3.61 7.74 -0.28
C ALA A 162 3.72 6.30 -0.77
N CYS A 163 3.36 5.34 0.07
CA CYS A 163 3.49 3.92 -0.25
C CYS A 163 2.18 3.18 0.04
N THR A 164 1.72 2.37 -0.89
CA THR A 164 0.58 1.45 -0.71
C THR A 164 0.56 0.36 -1.77
N ALA A 165 -0.12 -0.75 -1.50
CA ALA A 165 -0.45 -1.76 -2.50
C ALA A 165 -1.76 -1.43 -3.24
N THR A 166 -2.62 -0.58 -2.66
CA THR A 166 -3.94 -0.27 -3.19
C THR A 166 -4.11 1.24 -3.40
N PRO A 167 -3.43 1.84 -4.41
CA PRO A 167 -3.42 3.30 -4.60
C PRO A 167 -4.77 3.86 -5.02
N ALA A 168 -5.58 3.07 -5.72
CA ALA A 168 -6.89 3.46 -6.23
C ALA A 168 -7.86 2.27 -6.16
N PRO A 169 -8.29 1.86 -4.94
CA PRO A 169 -9.07 0.64 -4.77
C PRO A 169 -10.47 0.68 -5.40
N ASN A 170 -10.99 1.83 -5.76
CA ASN A 170 -12.31 1.98 -6.35
C ASN A 170 -12.28 2.63 -7.73
N ASP A 171 -11.43 3.63 -7.97
CA ASP A 171 -11.40 4.40 -9.22
C ASP A 171 -10.06 5.14 -9.40
N TYR A 172 -9.62 5.30 -10.65
CA TYR A 172 -8.43 6.09 -11.02
C TYR A 172 -8.42 7.52 -10.48
N MET A 173 -9.58 8.10 -10.20
CA MET A 173 -9.69 9.44 -9.62
C MET A 173 -9.01 9.57 -8.25
N GLU A 174 -8.88 8.45 -7.52
CA GLU A 174 -8.23 8.42 -6.21
C GLU A 174 -6.72 8.71 -6.30
N LEU A 175 -6.10 8.45 -7.46
CA LEU A 175 -4.71 8.80 -7.75
C LEU A 175 -4.44 10.31 -7.66
N GLY A 176 -5.47 11.13 -7.94
CA GLY A 176 -5.38 12.58 -7.80
C GLY A 176 -5.09 13.05 -6.37
N ASN A 177 -5.51 12.30 -5.36
CA ASN A 177 -5.20 12.62 -3.97
C ASN A 177 -3.71 12.39 -3.64
N HIS A 178 -3.10 11.36 -4.23
CA HIS A 178 -1.66 11.11 -4.11
C HIS A 178 -0.85 12.18 -4.85
N SER A 179 -1.30 12.56 -6.06
CA SER A 179 -0.71 13.66 -6.83
C SER A 179 -0.71 14.97 -6.03
N GLU A 180 -1.83 15.29 -5.39
CA GLU A 180 -2.00 16.50 -4.59
C GLU A 180 -1.12 16.47 -3.32
N PHE A 181 -1.03 15.32 -2.65
CA PHE A 181 -0.10 15.14 -1.53
C PHE A 181 1.36 15.37 -1.96
N CYS A 182 1.78 14.80 -3.08
CA CYS A 182 3.12 15.00 -3.62
C CYS A 182 3.33 16.43 -4.17
N GLY A 183 2.28 17.24 -4.30
CA GLY A 183 2.35 18.59 -4.87
C GLY A 183 2.71 18.59 -6.35
N VAL A 184 2.29 17.55 -7.07
CA VAL A 184 2.47 17.43 -8.53
C VAL A 184 1.37 18.20 -9.24
N MET A 185 0.12 17.92 -8.87
CA MET A 185 -1.07 18.52 -9.46
C MET A 185 -2.25 18.32 -8.49
N THR A 186 -3.12 19.29 -8.38
CA THR A 186 -4.35 19.12 -7.59
C THR A 186 -5.26 18.09 -8.25
N ARG A 187 -6.08 17.39 -7.44
CA ARG A 187 -7.04 16.44 -7.97
C ARG A 187 -7.99 17.08 -9.00
N SER A 188 -8.42 18.32 -8.76
CA SER A 188 -9.31 19.04 -9.67
C SER A 188 -8.67 19.32 -11.02
N GLU A 189 -7.40 19.71 -11.05
CA GLU A 189 -6.63 19.92 -12.28
C GLU A 189 -6.46 18.61 -13.03
N MET A 190 -6.10 17.51 -12.33
CA MET A 190 -5.99 16.16 -12.93
C MET A 190 -7.30 15.74 -13.60
N LEU A 191 -8.44 15.91 -12.90
CA LEU A 191 -9.74 15.55 -13.46
C LEU A 191 -10.08 16.43 -14.69
N SER A 192 -9.88 17.70 -14.62
CA SER A 192 -10.12 18.63 -15.74
C SER A 192 -9.27 18.26 -16.97
N MET A 193 -8.02 17.90 -16.76
CA MET A 193 -7.06 17.62 -17.82
C MET A 193 -7.31 16.26 -18.48
N PHE A 194 -7.40 15.21 -17.69
CA PHE A 194 -7.35 13.84 -18.19
C PHE A 194 -8.71 13.13 -18.23
N PHE A 195 -9.71 13.63 -17.52
CA PHE A 195 -10.99 12.94 -17.38
C PHE A 195 -12.15 13.72 -17.98
N VAL A 196 -13.24 13.03 -18.24
CA VAL A 196 -14.51 13.58 -18.68
C VAL A 196 -15.63 12.90 -17.91
N HIS A 197 -16.71 13.65 -17.64
CA HIS A 197 -17.92 13.08 -17.05
C HIS A 197 -18.51 12.02 -17.97
N ASP A 198 -18.93 10.90 -17.41
CA ASP A 198 -19.65 9.88 -18.17
C ASP A 198 -21.08 10.37 -18.40
N GLY A 199 -21.49 10.39 -19.67
CA GLY A 199 -22.65 11.16 -20.18
C GLY A 199 -24.05 10.85 -19.63
N GLY A 200 -24.16 10.16 -18.50
CA GLY A 200 -25.42 9.89 -17.81
C GLY A 200 -25.39 10.10 -16.30
N GLN A 201 -24.22 10.21 -15.68
CA GLN A 201 -24.07 10.41 -14.24
C GLN A 201 -22.93 11.37 -13.94
N THR A 202 -23.26 12.55 -13.37
CA THR A 202 -22.28 13.59 -13.01
C THR A 202 -21.25 13.16 -11.95
N SER A 203 -21.48 12.02 -11.30
CA SER A 203 -20.56 11.44 -10.31
C SER A 203 -19.52 10.49 -10.89
N LYS A 204 -19.71 10.00 -12.12
CA LYS A 204 -18.80 9.07 -12.78
C LYS A 204 -17.90 9.80 -13.76
N TRP A 205 -16.61 9.56 -13.61
CA TRP A 205 -15.57 10.09 -14.48
C TRP A 205 -14.91 8.95 -15.24
N ARG A 206 -14.55 9.20 -16.49
CA ARG A 206 -13.74 8.27 -17.28
C ARG A 206 -12.55 8.99 -17.90
N LEU A 207 -11.45 8.29 -18.05
CA LEU A 207 -10.26 8.81 -18.70
C LEU A 207 -10.55 9.10 -20.18
N LYS A 208 -10.18 10.29 -20.66
CA LYS A 208 -10.32 10.68 -22.07
C LYS A 208 -9.45 9.79 -22.94
N GLY A 209 -10.00 9.22 -24.01
CA GLY A 209 -9.28 8.27 -24.88
C GLY A 209 -7.96 8.85 -25.42
N HIS A 210 -7.97 10.09 -25.89
CA HIS A 210 -6.77 10.79 -26.43
C HIS A 210 -5.77 11.22 -25.36
N ALA A 211 -6.16 11.25 -24.08
CA ALA A 211 -5.28 11.61 -22.96
C ALA A 211 -4.63 10.41 -22.27
N LYS A 212 -4.97 9.19 -22.68
CA LYS A 212 -4.55 7.96 -21.99
C LYS A 212 -3.04 7.84 -21.88
N ASP A 213 -2.32 7.98 -22.98
CA ASP A 213 -0.86 7.81 -22.98
C ASP A 213 -0.15 8.92 -22.20
N VAL A 214 -0.63 10.17 -22.34
CA VAL A 214 -0.10 11.33 -21.61
C VAL A 214 -0.35 11.18 -20.11
N PHE A 215 -1.52 10.69 -19.71
CA PHE A 215 -1.84 10.40 -18.31
C PHE A 215 -0.88 9.38 -17.69
N TRP A 216 -0.57 8.28 -18.40
CA TRP A 216 0.34 7.26 -17.88
C TRP A 216 1.81 7.71 -17.88
N GLN A 217 2.22 8.53 -18.85
CA GLN A 217 3.53 9.19 -18.83
C GLN A 217 3.65 10.12 -17.62
N TRP A 218 2.62 10.93 -17.38
CA TRP A 218 2.54 11.80 -16.22
C TRP A 218 2.58 10.98 -14.91
N MET A 219 1.80 9.91 -14.80
CA MET A 219 1.83 9.01 -13.64
C MET A 219 3.23 8.45 -13.39
N ALA A 220 3.90 7.93 -14.42
CA ALA A 220 5.24 7.35 -14.29
C ALA A 220 6.32 8.38 -13.93
N SER A 221 6.07 9.69 -14.10
CA SER A 221 7.03 10.72 -13.74
C SER A 221 7.19 10.93 -12.23
N TRP A 222 6.20 10.51 -11.44
CA TRP A 222 6.18 10.69 -9.97
C TRP A 222 5.76 9.44 -9.19
N SER A 223 5.35 8.36 -9.86
CA SER A 223 4.95 7.11 -9.23
C SER A 223 5.52 5.88 -9.93
N VAL A 224 5.74 4.83 -9.16
CA VAL A 224 6.16 3.50 -9.65
C VAL A 224 5.09 2.49 -9.27
N PHE A 225 4.65 1.67 -10.23
CA PHE A 225 3.71 0.56 -10.04
C PHE A 225 4.45 -0.76 -10.19
N ILE A 226 4.40 -1.62 -9.17
CA ILE A 226 5.13 -2.89 -9.14
C ILE A 226 4.28 -3.95 -8.43
N ASP A 227 4.00 -5.06 -9.07
CA ASP A 227 3.46 -6.28 -8.44
C ASP A 227 4.51 -7.39 -8.33
N ASN A 228 5.50 -7.39 -9.23
CA ASN A 228 6.60 -8.32 -9.25
C ASN A 228 7.88 -7.61 -9.72
N PRO A 229 9.07 -7.90 -9.18
CA PRO A 229 10.33 -7.30 -9.61
C PRO A 229 10.62 -7.46 -11.10
N SER A 230 10.07 -8.48 -11.77
CA SER A 230 10.19 -8.69 -13.21
C SER A 230 9.59 -7.54 -14.04
N ASN A 231 8.64 -6.79 -13.49
CA ASN A 231 8.12 -5.58 -14.14
C ASN A 231 9.22 -4.54 -14.39
N LEU A 232 10.27 -4.55 -13.57
CA LEU A 232 11.41 -3.65 -13.66
C LEU A 232 12.64 -4.29 -14.34
N GLY A 233 12.53 -5.58 -14.72
CA GLY A 233 13.60 -6.33 -15.40
C GLY A 233 14.56 -7.06 -14.45
N TYR A 234 14.14 -7.28 -13.20
CA TYR A 234 14.84 -8.12 -12.22
C TYR A 234 14.26 -9.53 -12.20
N ASP A 235 14.99 -10.47 -11.57
CA ASP A 235 14.43 -11.78 -11.31
C ASP A 235 13.28 -11.67 -10.30
N GLY A 236 12.13 -12.19 -10.68
CA GLY A 236 10.90 -12.15 -9.89
C GLY A 236 10.45 -13.52 -9.42
N THR A 237 11.23 -14.58 -9.65
CA THR A 237 10.84 -15.97 -9.37
C THR A 237 10.54 -16.19 -7.89
N ASP A 238 11.33 -15.61 -6.99
CA ASP A 238 11.11 -15.70 -5.54
C ASP A 238 9.83 -14.99 -5.07
N TYR A 239 9.21 -14.19 -5.94
CA TYR A 239 7.98 -13.44 -5.66
C TYR A 239 6.74 -14.09 -6.24
N GLU A 240 6.87 -15.23 -6.90
CA GLU A 240 5.72 -16.04 -7.31
C GLU A 240 5.07 -16.65 -6.06
N LEU A 241 3.78 -16.40 -5.91
CA LEU A 241 3.04 -16.85 -4.75
C LEU A 241 2.42 -18.23 -5.02
N PRO A 242 2.29 -19.08 -3.98
CA PRO A 242 1.57 -20.32 -4.09
C PRO A 242 0.10 -20.10 -4.40
N ASN A 243 -0.62 -21.17 -4.74
CA ASN A 243 -2.04 -21.10 -5.05
C ASN A 243 -2.84 -20.50 -3.89
N LEU A 244 -3.85 -19.72 -4.26
CA LEU A 244 -4.86 -19.19 -3.36
C LEU A 244 -6.17 -19.93 -3.63
N ASN A 245 -6.60 -20.76 -2.66
CA ASN A 245 -7.82 -21.55 -2.75
C ASN A 245 -8.94 -20.86 -1.95
N ILE A 246 -10.03 -20.51 -2.59
CA ILE A 246 -11.19 -19.87 -1.94
C ILE A 246 -12.30 -20.89 -1.80
N HIS A 247 -12.71 -21.15 -0.55
CA HIS A 247 -13.77 -22.09 -0.19
C HIS A 247 -14.97 -21.32 0.37
N GLU A 248 -16.11 -21.45 -0.27
CA GLU A 248 -17.35 -20.84 0.20
C GLU A 248 -18.16 -21.85 1.01
N ILE A 249 -18.69 -21.40 2.15
CA ILE A 249 -19.54 -22.19 3.04
C ILE A 249 -20.78 -21.38 3.39
N ILE A 250 -21.94 -21.87 2.93
CA ILE A 250 -23.24 -21.27 3.23
C ILE A 250 -23.85 -22.05 4.41
N VAL A 251 -24.26 -21.34 5.49
CA VAL A 251 -24.68 -21.97 6.74
C VAL A 251 -26.20 -22.13 6.92
N ASP A 252 -27.02 -21.47 6.09
CA ASP A 252 -28.48 -21.41 6.25
C ASP A 252 -29.25 -21.60 4.93
N GLY A 253 -28.63 -22.31 3.98
CA GLY A 253 -29.22 -22.63 2.67
C GLY A 253 -28.22 -23.34 1.76
N ASP A 254 -28.69 -23.82 0.61
CA ASP A 254 -27.87 -24.54 -0.35
C ASP A 254 -27.27 -23.60 -1.44
N GLU A 255 -27.91 -22.43 -1.69
CA GLU A 255 -27.48 -21.48 -2.70
C GLU A 255 -27.53 -20.03 -2.18
N PRO A 256 -26.63 -19.13 -2.68
CA PRO A 256 -26.67 -17.72 -2.35
C PRO A 256 -27.95 -17.06 -2.85
N PHE A 257 -28.54 -16.19 -2.03
CA PHE A 257 -29.67 -15.37 -2.42
C PHE A 257 -29.19 -14.19 -3.28
N THR A 258 -29.67 -14.11 -4.52
CA THR A 258 -29.17 -13.14 -5.52
C THR A 258 -29.90 -11.80 -5.51
N GLU A 259 -30.99 -11.64 -4.74
CA GLU A 259 -31.70 -10.37 -4.67
C GLU A 259 -30.93 -9.31 -3.88
N SER A 260 -31.03 -8.08 -4.35
CA SER A 260 -30.37 -6.92 -3.74
C SER A 260 -31.04 -6.57 -2.39
N LEU A 261 -30.40 -6.97 -1.30
CA LEU A 261 -30.83 -6.65 0.06
C LEU A 261 -30.34 -5.27 0.50
N THR A 262 -31.15 -4.58 1.31
CA THR A 262 -30.76 -3.34 1.96
C THR A 262 -29.66 -3.59 3.01
N LEU A 263 -28.91 -2.54 3.37
CA LEU A 263 -27.87 -2.63 4.42
C LEU A 263 -28.43 -3.13 5.76
N THR A 264 -29.69 -2.81 6.06
CA THR A 264 -30.37 -3.24 7.31
C THR A 264 -30.67 -4.73 7.26
N GLU A 265 -31.18 -5.24 6.16
CA GLU A 265 -31.49 -6.66 5.97
C GLU A 265 -30.22 -7.51 6.05
N ARG A 266 -29.14 -7.08 5.42
CA ARG A 266 -27.82 -7.75 5.52
C ARG A 266 -27.31 -7.80 6.96
N ARG A 267 -27.42 -6.69 7.71
CA ARG A 267 -27.04 -6.67 9.14
C ARG A 267 -27.87 -7.60 10.00
N ASN A 268 -29.16 -7.72 9.72
CA ASN A 268 -30.04 -8.64 10.42
C ASN A 268 -29.69 -10.10 10.09
N ALA A 269 -29.48 -10.44 8.82
CA ALA A 269 -29.03 -11.77 8.39
C ALA A 269 -27.74 -12.19 9.10
N ARG A 270 -26.76 -11.28 9.22
CA ARG A 270 -25.52 -11.54 9.96
C ARG A 270 -25.73 -11.83 11.43
N LYS A 271 -26.67 -11.13 12.07
CA LYS A 271 -27.01 -11.38 13.50
C LYS A 271 -27.73 -12.69 13.69
N GLU A 272 -28.67 -13.00 12.80
CA GLU A 272 -29.47 -14.23 12.84
C GLU A 272 -28.61 -15.48 12.65
N THR A 273 -27.60 -15.43 11.79
CA THR A 273 -26.72 -16.57 11.45
C THR A 273 -25.40 -16.59 12.22
N LEU A 274 -25.19 -15.67 13.17
CA LEU A 274 -23.94 -15.55 13.93
C LEU A 274 -23.51 -16.87 14.54
N GLU A 275 -24.42 -17.55 15.27
CA GLU A 275 -24.12 -18.81 15.94
C GLU A 275 -23.68 -19.89 14.95
N LEU A 276 -24.44 -20.08 13.86
CA LEU A 276 -24.13 -21.08 12.82
C LEU A 276 -22.77 -20.84 12.17
N ARG A 277 -22.45 -19.56 11.86
CA ARG A 277 -21.16 -19.21 11.26
C ARG A 277 -20.00 -19.42 12.22
N CYS A 278 -20.16 -19.05 13.49
CA CYS A 278 -19.14 -19.27 14.51
C CYS A 278 -18.90 -20.76 14.79
N GLN A 279 -19.96 -21.57 14.87
CA GLN A 279 -19.85 -23.02 15.04
C GLN A 279 -19.12 -23.66 13.86
N LYS A 280 -19.45 -23.26 12.63
CA LYS A 280 -18.81 -23.79 11.43
C LYS A 280 -17.32 -23.43 11.37
N ALA A 281 -16.96 -22.20 11.73
CA ALA A 281 -15.56 -21.80 11.86
C ALA A 281 -14.83 -22.60 12.93
N ALA A 282 -15.43 -22.79 14.09
CA ALA A 282 -14.85 -23.57 15.18
C ALA A 282 -14.63 -25.05 14.80
N GLU A 283 -15.58 -25.66 14.08
CA GLU A 283 -15.42 -27.02 13.55
C GLU A 283 -14.16 -27.15 12.69
N LEU A 284 -13.94 -26.20 11.76
CA LEU A 284 -12.75 -26.21 10.89
C LEU A 284 -11.47 -26.06 11.69
N VAL A 285 -11.40 -25.08 12.58
CA VAL A 285 -10.19 -24.80 13.37
C VAL A 285 -9.87 -25.94 14.33
N ASN A 286 -10.88 -26.48 15.06
CA ASN A 286 -10.68 -27.51 16.04
C ASN A 286 -10.39 -28.89 15.42
N SER A 287 -10.70 -29.08 14.13
CA SER A 287 -10.38 -30.31 13.40
C SER A 287 -8.93 -30.41 12.92
N SER A 288 -8.12 -29.36 13.11
CA SER A 288 -6.76 -29.26 12.64
C SER A 288 -5.83 -28.76 13.76
N ASP A 289 -4.59 -29.22 13.75
CA ASP A 289 -3.53 -28.72 14.65
C ASP A 289 -2.74 -27.55 14.04
N GLU A 290 -3.09 -27.15 12.82
CA GLU A 290 -2.44 -26.05 12.10
C GLU A 290 -2.83 -24.68 12.65
N GLN A 291 -2.08 -23.66 12.24
CA GLN A 291 -2.36 -22.27 12.59
C GLN A 291 -3.51 -21.70 11.76
N TRP A 292 -4.38 -20.92 12.41
CA TRP A 292 -5.56 -20.32 11.77
C TRP A 292 -5.69 -18.84 12.06
N LEU A 293 -6.01 -18.08 11.04
CA LEU A 293 -6.36 -16.67 11.14
C LEU A 293 -7.86 -16.49 10.87
N VAL A 294 -8.61 -16.06 11.90
CA VAL A 294 -10.06 -15.91 11.79
C VAL A 294 -10.45 -14.43 11.81
N TRP A 295 -11.03 -13.97 10.74
CA TRP A 295 -11.54 -12.62 10.57
C TRP A 295 -13.03 -12.56 10.90
N CYS A 296 -13.40 -11.68 11.84
CA CYS A 296 -14.78 -11.37 12.19
C CYS A 296 -15.13 -9.91 11.86
N ASP A 297 -16.42 -9.62 11.66
CA ASP A 297 -16.89 -8.25 11.42
C ASP A 297 -17.51 -7.64 12.70
N LEU A 298 -18.22 -8.44 13.50
CA LEU A 298 -18.87 -8.03 14.74
C LEU A 298 -18.03 -8.42 15.97
N ASN A 299 -18.09 -7.62 17.05
CA ASN A 299 -17.44 -8.00 18.31
C ASN A 299 -18.03 -9.31 18.88
N ALA A 300 -19.37 -9.44 18.81
CA ALA A 300 -20.05 -10.66 19.26
C ALA A 300 -19.60 -11.94 18.53
N GLU A 301 -19.21 -11.84 17.25
CA GLU A 301 -18.61 -12.97 16.53
C GLU A 301 -17.24 -13.31 17.13
N GLY A 302 -16.37 -12.29 17.35
CA GLY A 302 -15.05 -12.51 17.94
C GLY A 302 -15.13 -13.13 19.34
N ASP A 303 -16.06 -12.67 20.19
CA ASP A 303 -16.27 -13.20 21.54
C ASP A 303 -16.75 -14.66 21.45
N ARG A 304 -17.73 -14.94 20.59
CA ARG A 304 -18.29 -16.28 20.43
C ARG A 304 -17.28 -17.27 19.83
N LEU A 305 -16.49 -16.86 18.85
CA LEU A 305 -15.41 -17.66 18.30
C LEU A 305 -14.37 -18.02 19.37
N ASN A 306 -13.99 -17.05 20.21
CA ASN A 306 -13.03 -17.29 21.28
C ASN A 306 -13.52 -18.24 22.38
N GLU A 307 -14.86 -18.38 22.55
CA GLU A 307 -15.45 -19.38 23.43
C GLU A 307 -15.46 -20.77 22.79
N LEU A 308 -15.62 -20.89 21.47
CA LEU A 308 -15.80 -22.14 20.75
C LEU A 308 -14.47 -22.76 20.26
N ILE A 309 -13.45 -21.92 20.03
CA ILE A 309 -12.17 -22.37 19.49
C ILE A 309 -11.14 -22.50 20.63
N GLU A 310 -10.65 -23.72 20.80
CA GLU A 310 -9.57 -24.01 21.74
C GLU A 310 -8.26 -23.32 21.34
N GLU A 311 -7.47 -22.87 22.30
CA GLU A 311 -6.19 -22.18 22.08
C GLU A 311 -6.27 -20.95 21.17
N SER A 312 -7.42 -20.25 21.19
CA SER A 312 -7.60 -19.01 20.46
C SER A 312 -7.40 -17.77 21.34
N LYS A 313 -7.09 -16.65 20.69
CA LYS A 313 -7.12 -15.31 21.29
C LYS A 313 -7.86 -14.33 20.39
N ASN A 314 -8.79 -13.60 20.96
CA ASN A 314 -9.52 -12.54 20.30
C ASN A 314 -8.89 -11.17 20.58
N VAL A 315 -8.59 -10.42 19.52
CA VAL A 315 -8.04 -9.06 19.59
C VAL A 315 -9.07 -8.06 19.08
N GLN A 316 -9.53 -7.18 19.95
CA GLN A 316 -10.55 -6.18 19.66
C GLN A 316 -10.03 -4.74 19.74
N GLY A 317 -10.80 -3.78 19.19
CA GLY A 317 -10.45 -2.36 19.21
C GLY A 317 -10.32 -1.77 20.63
N SER A 318 -11.13 -2.24 21.57
CA SER A 318 -11.15 -1.82 22.98
C SER A 318 -9.96 -2.32 23.81
N ASP A 319 -9.24 -3.33 23.34
CA ASP A 319 -8.13 -3.91 24.10
C ASP A 319 -6.96 -2.94 24.25
N LYS A 320 -6.18 -3.13 25.31
CA LYS A 320 -4.95 -2.36 25.54
C LYS A 320 -3.92 -2.63 24.44
N ASN A 321 -3.22 -1.60 24.00
CA ASN A 321 -2.22 -1.73 22.94
C ASN A 321 -1.15 -2.80 23.23
N LYS A 322 -0.74 -2.95 24.48
CA LYS A 322 0.20 -3.99 24.91
C LYS A 322 -0.32 -5.39 24.60
N TYR A 323 -1.58 -5.69 24.97
CA TYR A 323 -2.20 -6.99 24.70
C TYR A 323 -2.31 -7.26 23.20
N LYS A 324 -2.73 -6.24 22.42
CA LYS A 324 -2.80 -6.36 20.95
C LYS A 324 -1.45 -6.73 20.36
N SER A 325 -0.41 -5.98 20.72
CA SER A 325 0.95 -6.21 20.21
C SER A 325 1.49 -7.58 20.60
N GLU A 326 1.39 -7.96 21.88
CA GLU A 326 1.87 -9.26 22.37
C GLU A 326 1.15 -10.43 21.72
N THR A 327 -0.19 -10.36 21.56
CA THR A 327 -0.98 -11.41 20.93
C THR A 327 -0.66 -11.57 19.44
N MET A 328 -0.57 -10.45 18.70
CA MET A 328 -0.23 -10.48 17.28
C MET A 328 1.18 -11.03 17.04
N LEU A 329 2.12 -10.77 17.95
CA LEU A 329 3.47 -11.30 17.89
C LEU A 329 3.50 -12.79 18.21
N SER A 330 2.77 -13.24 19.25
CA SER A 330 2.65 -14.67 19.56
C SER A 330 2.14 -15.46 18.36
N PHE A 331 1.27 -14.86 17.54
CA PHE A 331 0.80 -15.48 16.30
C PHE A 331 1.90 -15.49 15.22
N SER A 332 2.67 -14.43 15.10
CA SER A 332 3.83 -14.38 14.18
C SER A 332 4.93 -15.36 14.57
N ASP A 333 5.12 -15.61 15.89
CA ASP A 333 6.13 -16.50 16.45
C ASP A 333 5.62 -17.95 16.57
N GLU A 334 4.47 -18.27 15.93
CA GLU A 334 3.84 -19.61 15.90
C GLU A 334 3.48 -20.22 17.27
N THR A 335 3.47 -19.38 18.33
CA THR A 335 3.14 -19.81 19.70
C THR A 335 1.64 -19.72 20.01
N LEU A 336 0.85 -19.14 19.12
CA LEU A 336 -0.60 -19.04 19.19
C LEU A 336 -1.23 -19.78 18.02
N LYS A 337 -2.08 -20.78 18.30
CA LYS A 337 -2.75 -21.60 17.27
C LYS A 337 -3.76 -20.80 16.45
N CYS A 338 -4.63 -20.05 17.11
CA CYS A 338 -5.69 -19.31 16.43
C CYS A 338 -5.74 -17.81 16.86
N LEU A 339 -5.62 -16.93 15.91
CA LEU A 339 -5.84 -15.50 16.11
C LEU A 339 -7.19 -15.08 15.54
N ILE A 340 -8.02 -14.48 16.37
CA ILE A 340 -9.30 -13.92 15.97
C ILE A 340 -9.19 -12.39 16.00
N SER A 341 -9.56 -11.71 14.93
CA SER A 341 -9.55 -10.24 14.88
C SER A 341 -10.42 -9.70 13.76
N LYS A 342 -10.46 -8.38 13.65
CA LYS A 342 -11.15 -7.69 12.54
C LYS A 342 -10.17 -7.25 11.47
N PRO A 343 -10.51 -7.36 10.16
CA PRO A 343 -9.67 -6.85 9.08
C PRO A 343 -9.27 -5.38 9.27
N LYS A 344 -10.19 -4.57 9.75
CA LYS A 344 -9.92 -3.14 10.03
C LYS A 344 -8.86 -2.91 11.11
N LEU A 345 -8.72 -3.82 12.06
CA LEU A 345 -7.78 -3.68 13.18
C LEU A 345 -6.40 -4.27 12.88
N ALA A 346 -6.37 -5.49 12.36
CA ALA A 346 -5.16 -6.27 12.18
C ALA A 346 -4.84 -6.59 10.70
N GLY A 347 -5.73 -6.20 9.79
CA GLY A 347 -5.56 -6.39 8.34
C GLY A 347 -4.52 -5.47 7.70
N TYR A 348 -3.80 -4.63 8.47
CA TYR A 348 -2.76 -3.74 7.96
C TYR A 348 -1.44 -4.01 8.67
N GLY A 349 -0.35 -4.09 7.91
CA GLY A 349 1.02 -4.04 8.37
C GLY A 349 1.63 -5.33 8.92
N MET A 350 0.88 -6.25 9.48
CA MET A 350 1.42 -7.49 10.06
C MET A 350 1.82 -8.50 8.97
N ASN A 351 2.83 -9.32 9.28
CA ASN A 351 3.37 -10.35 8.39
C ASN A 351 3.09 -11.72 9.01
N TRP A 352 2.19 -12.50 8.40
CA TRP A 352 1.75 -13.81 8.88
C TRP A 352 1.85 -14.89 7.80
N GLN A 353 2.98 -14.89 7.06
CA GLN A 353 3.27 -15.94 6.08
C GLN A 353 3.51 -17.32 6.70
N ASN A 354 3.62 -17.40 8.03
CA ASN A 354 3.62 -18.64 8.79
C ASN A 354 2.25 -19.33 8.81
N CYS A 355 1.16 -18.59 8.59
CA CYS A 355 -0.20 -19.12 8.54
C CYS A 355 -0.68 -19.23 7.09
N HIS A 356 -1.33 -20.34 6.74
CA HIS A 356 -1.89 -20.56 5.41
C HIS A 356 -3.40 -20.89 5.41
N ASN A 357 -4.03 -20.93 6.59
CA ASN A 357 -5.47 -21.14 6.74
C ASN A 357 -6.15 -19.87 7.27
N VAL A 358 -7.08 -19.34 6.50
CA VAL A 358 -7.78 -18.08 6.79
C VAL A 358 -9.29 -18.30 6.74
N ILE A 359 -10.00 -17.80 7.75
CA ILE A 359 -11.47 -17.83 7.78
C ILE A 359 -12.01 -16.40 7.83
N PHE A 360 -13.07 -16.14 7.07
CA PHE A 360 -13.93 -14.98 7.21
C PHE A 360 -15.31 -15.45 7.68
N THR A 361 -15.71 -15.07 8.90
CA THR A 361 -17.05 -15.36 9.45
C THR A 361 -18.09 -14.31 9.08
N GLY A 362 -17.78 -13.48 8.11
CA GLY A 362 -18.61 -12.45 7.53
C GLY A 362 -17.74 -11.51 6.68
N LEU A 363 -18.30 -10.98 5.63
CA LEU A 363 -17.62 -10.06 4.74
C LEU A 363 -18.17 -8.65 4.88
N SER A 364 -17.29 -7.65 5.01
CA SER A 364 -17.68 -6.26 4.82
C SER A 364 -17.75 -5.94 3.32
N ASP A 365 -18.50 -4.89 2.93
CA ASP A 365 -18.55 -4.42 1.53
C ASP A 365 -17.21 -3.80 1.05
N SER A 366 -16.18 -3.80 1.87
CA SER A 366 -14.86 -3.23 1.56
C SER A 366 -13.93 -4.27 0.96
N PHE A 367 -13.79 -4.23 -0.37
CA PHE A 367 -12.80 -5.04 -1.07
C PHE A 367 -11.39 -4.82 -0.53
N GLU A 368 -10.98 -3.58 -0.26
CA GLU A 368 -9.65 -3.30 0.27
C GLU A 368 -9.37 -4.01 1.61
N GLN A 369 -10.36 -4.02 2.54
CA GLN A 369 -10.19 -4.73 3.82
C GLN A 369 -10.04 -6.24 3.60
N TYR A 370 -10.86 -6.82 2.72
CA TYR A 370 -10.75 -8.23 2.35
C TYR A 370 -9.38 -8.53 1.72
N TYR A 371 -8.98 -7.76 0.72
CA TYR A 371 -7.71 -7.91 0.04
C TYR A 371 -6.52 -7.83 1.01
N GLN A 372 -6.46 -6.77 1.81
CA GLN A 372 -5.39 -6.58 2.79
C GLN A 372 -5.36 -7.70 3.84
N ALA A 373 -6.52 -8.22 4.26
CA ALA A 373 -6.63 -9.32 5.22
C ALA A 373 -6.09 -10.63 4.64
N VAL A 374 -6.41 -10.97 3.39
CA VAL A 374 -5.86 -12.15 2.69
C VAL A 374 -4.35 -12.02 2.53
N ARG A 375 -3.89 -10.82 2.16
CA ARG A 375 -2.46 -10.51 1.94
C ARG A 375 -1.61 -10.49 3.22
N ARG A 376 -2.19 -10.79 4.41
CA ARG A 376 -1.40 -11.06 5.63
C ARG A 376 -0.71 -12.41 5.56
N CYS A 377 -1.38 -13.40 5.00
CA CYS A 377 -0.90 -14.78 4.86
C CYS A 377 -0.38 -15.07 3.44
N TRP A 378 -1.10 -14.66 2.41
CA TRP A 378 -0.76 -14.86 1.01
C TRP A 378 0.17 -13.75 0.49
N ARG A 379 1.47 -13.90 0.76
CA ARG A 379 2.49 -12.88 0.49
C ARG A 379 3.87 -13.50 0.30
N PHE A 380 4.85 -12.69 -0.08
CA PHE A 380 6.26 -13.10 -0.18
C PHE A 380 6.73 -13.85 1.07
N GLY A 381 7.37 -14.98 0.86
CA GLY A 381 7.82 -15.89 1.92
C GLY A 381 6.80 -16.96 2.31
N GLN A 382 5.57 -16.94 1.75
CA GLN A 382 4.63 -18.04 1.87
C GLN A 382 5.04 -19.17 0.92
N THR A 383 5.17 -20.38 1.46
CA THR A 383 5.60 -21.59 0.72
C THR A 383 4.48 -22.60 0.54
N GLN A 384 3.36 -22.43 1.26
CA GLN A 384 2.22 -23.34 1.23
C GLN A 384 1.05 -22.70 0.49
N GLU A 385 0.18 -23.52 -0.10
CA GLU A 385 -1.09 -23.04 -0.67
C GLU A 385 -1.94 -22.42 0.42
N VAL A 386 -2.46 -21.23 0.17
CA VAL A 386 -3.30 -20.52 1.15
C VAL A 386 -4.75 -20.86 0.92
N ASN A 387 -5.41 -21.35 1.96
CA ASN A 387 -6.84 -21.67 1.96
C ASN A 387 -7.62 -20.56 2.65
N VAL A 388 -8.57 -19.97 1.96
CA VAL A 388 -9.47 -18.92 2.47
C VAL A 388 -10.89 -19.44 2.50
N TYR A 389 -11.44 -19.60 3.70
CA TYR A 389 -12.81 -20.05 3.92
C TYR A 389 -13.71 -18.85 4.18
N ILE A 390 -14.70 -18.65 3.33
CA ILE A 390 -15.69 -17.57 3.46
C ILE A 390 -16.99 -18.19 3.95
N ILE A 391 -17.30 -17.97 5.22
CA ILE A 391 -18.50 -18.52 5.87
C ILE A 391 -19.57 -17.41 5.92
N ILE A 392 -20.64 -17.58 5.16
CA ILE A 392 -21.68 -16.57 4.96
C ILE A 392 -23.08 -17.18 5.10
N SER A 393 -24.07 -16.32 5.33
CA SER A 393 -25.48 -16.62 5.13
C SER A 393 -25.84 -16.62 3.64
N ALA A 394 -26.80 -17.44 3.23
CA ALA A 394 -27.35 -17.38 1.88
C ALA A 394 -27.79 -15.95 1.49
N LYS A 395 -28.29 -15.17 2.42
CA LYS A 395 -28.69 -13.77 2.23
C LYS A 395 -27.52 -12.79 2.06
N GLU A 396 -26.28 -13.22 2.22
CA GLU A 396 -25.07 -12.39 2.02
C GLU A 396 -24.40 -12.58 0.64
N GLY A 397 -24.96 -13.41 -0.23
CA GLY A 397 -24.40 -13.69 -1.58
C GLY A 397 -24.10 -12.43 -2.39
N CYS A 398 -24.95 -11.41 -2.32
CA CYS A 398 -24.74 -10.12 -3.00
C CYS A 398 -23.51 -9.35 -2.47
N VAL A 399 -23.06 -9.57 -1.24
CA VAL A 399 -21.82 -8.95 -0.69
C VAL A 399 -20.61 -9.59 -1.34
N LYS A 400 -20.61 -10.92 -1.45
CA LYS A 400 -19.56 -11.68 -2.11
C LYS A 400 -19.42 -11.27 -3.58
N GLU A 401 -20.51 -11.31 -4.36
CA GLU A 401 -20.52 -10.88 -5.76
C GLU A 401 -19.94 -9.45 -5.94
N ASN A 402 -20.29 -8.56 -5.03
CA ASN A 402 -19.77 -7.18 -5.05
C ASN A 402 -18.27 -7.12 -4.78
N ILE A 403 -17.75 -7.97 -3.87
CA ILE A 403 -16.32 -8.07 -3.60
C ILE A 403 -15.59 -8.67 -4.80
N GLU A 404 -16.09 -9.76 -5.38
CA GLU A 404 -15.51 -10.41 -6.57
C GLU A 404 -15.46 -9.46 -7.76
N ARG A 405 -16.55 -8.73 -8.01
CA ARG A 405 -16.57 -7.70 -9.05
C ARG A 405 -15.53 -6.62 -8.81
N LYS A 406 -15.44 -6.09 -7.58
CA LYS A 406 -14.43 -5.07 -7.21
C LYS A 406 -13.01 -5.62 -7.30
N GLN A 407 -12.81 -6.90 -6.98
CA GLN A 407 -11.53 -7.57 -7.13
C GLN A 407 -11.10 -7.63 -8.59
N LEU A 408 -12.00 -8.03 -9.48
CA LEU A 408 -11.74 -8.07 -10.91
C LEU A 408 -11.45 -6.68 -11.48
N ASP A 409 -12.24 -5.68 -11.07
CA ASP A 409 -12.04 -4.30 -11.46
C ASP A 409 -10.66 -3.79 -11.00
N PHE A 410 -10.29 -4.09 -9.75
CA PHE A 410 -9.00 -3.70 -9.17
C PHE A 410 -7.81 -4.38 -9.86
N ILE A 411 -7.87 -5.70 -10.09
CA ILE A 411 -6.82 -6.46 -10.80
C ILE A 411 -6.65 -5.89 -12.21
N THR A 412 -7.74 -5.73 -12.95
CA THR A 412 -7.71 -5.16 -14.30
C THR A 412 -7.10 -3.77 -14.33
N MET A 413 -7.40 -2.96 -13.33
CA MET A 413 -6.86 -1.62 -13.20
C MET A 413 -5.36 -1.63 -12.86
N MET A 414 -4.92 -2.48 -11.92
CA MET A 414 -3.52 -2.62 -11.55
C MET A 414 -2.68 -3.14 -12.72
N ASP A 415 -3.16 -4.18 -13.42
CA ASP A 415 -2.50 -4.71 -14.62
C ASP A 415 -2.35 -3.63 -15.70
N ALA A 416 -3.38 -2.82 -15.90
CA ALA A 416 -3.33 -1.71 -16.84
C ALA A 416 -2.29 -0.65 -16.40
N MET A 417 -2.26 -0.28 -15.12
CA MET A 417 -1.29 0.66 -14.58
C MET A 417 0.14 0.15 -14.79
N ILE A 418 0.43 -1.09 -14.42
CA ILE A 418 1.75 -1.72 -14.56
C ILE A 418 2.14 -1.79 -16.03
N ASN A 419 1.29 -2.36 -16.89
CA ASN A 419 1.60 -2.57 -18.30
C ASN A 419 1.82 -1.27 -19.07
N LEU A 420 1.10 -0.20 -18.72
CA LEU A 420 1.21 1.10 -19.37
C LEU A 420 2.36 1.97 -18.85
N THR A 421 2.89 1.65 -17.65
CA THR A 421 3.99 2.43 -17.06
C THR A 421 5.32 1.68 -17.02
N LYS A 422 5.35 0.34 -17.08
CA LYS A 422 6.58 -0.48 -16.89
C LYS A 422 7.77 -0.07 -17.77
N GLU A 423 7.56 0.19 -19.04
CA GLU A 423 8.65 0.58 -19.95
C GLU A 423 9.17 2.00 -19.66
N ILE A 424 8.27 2.90 -19.28
CA ILE A 424 8.62 4.27 -18.89
C ILE A 424 9.38 4.20 -17.56
N THR A 425 8.88 3.43 -16.61
CA THR A 425 9.51 3.23 -15.29
C THR A 425 10.89 2.61 -15.43
N LYS A 426 11.06 1.56 -16.27
CA LYS A 426 12.39 0.98 -16.56
C LYS A 426 13.36 2.01 -17.12
N LYS A 427 12.89 2.87 -18.01
CA LYS A 427 13.71 3.94 -18.59
C LYS A 427 14.11 4.97 -17.53
N GLU A 428 13.18 5.41 -16.70
CA GLU A 428 13.41 6.35 -15.61
C GLU A 428 14.40 5.79 -14.57
N LEU A 429 14.24 4.54 -14.17
CA LEU A 429 15.16 3.87 -13.25
C LEU A 429 16.56 3.73 -13.84
N LYS A 430 16.68 3.36 -15.12
CA LYS A 430 17.97 3.26 -15.82
C LYS A 430 18.66 4.62 -15.92
N LEU A 431 17.95 5.70 -16.15
CA LEU A 431 18.50 7.05 -16.17
C LEU A 431 19.05 7.47 -14.80
N THR A 432 18.36 7.08 -13.73
CA THR A 432 18.80 7.32 -12.35
C THR A 432 19.98 6.44 -11.97
N CYS A 433 20.06 5.24 -12.55
CA CYS A 433 21.09 4.21 -12.28
C CYS A 433 22.30 4.29 -13.22
N ARG A 434 22.38 5.26 -14.13
CA ARG A 434 23.58 5.43 -14.95
C ARG A 434 24.77 5.68 -14.04
N LEU A 435 25.61 4.67 -13.92
CA LEU A 435 27.00 4.85 -13.50
C LEU A 435 27.62 5.81 -14.51
N THR A 436 28.02 6.97 -14.08
CA THR A 436 28.95 7.80 -14.84
C THR A 436 30.26 7.05 -14.87
N THR A 437 30.48 6.23 -15.89
CA THR A 437 31.83 5.80 -16.22
C THR A 437 32.60 7.07 -16.53
N PRO A 438 33.71 7.35 -15.81
CA PRO A 438 34.52 8.50 -16.14
C PRO A 438 34.88 8.40 -17.62
N TYR A 439 34.55 9.43 -18.37
CA TYR A 439 35.00 9.53 -19.78
C TYR A 439 36.51 9.77 -19.77
N GLU A 440 37.27 8.73 -20.01
CA GLU A 440 38.68 8.86 -20.37
C GLU A 440 38.74 9.17 -21.86
N ALA A 441 39.09 10.39 -22.16
CA ALA A 441 39.30 10.83 -23.55
C ALA A 441 40.49 10.10 -24.14
N ASN A 442 40.24 9.07 -24.94
CA ASN A 442 41.27 8.32 -25.66
C ASN A 442 41.90 9.10 -26.83
N THR A 443 41.39 10.29 -27.13
CA THR A 443 41.90 11.16 -28.19
C THR A 443 41.91 12.60 -27.75
N THR A 444 43.06 13.27 -27.86
CA THR A 444 43.17 14.69 -27.63
C THR A 444 42.35 15.44 -28.67
N MET A 445 41.39 16.26 -28.21
CA MET A 445 40.58 17.10 -29.08
C MET A 445 41.52 18.10 -29.80
N LYS A 446 41.70 17.97 -31.12
CA LYS A 446 42.38 18.97 -31.94
C LYS A 446 41.36 20.02 -32.33
N LEU A 447 41.56 21.26 -31.90
CA LEU A 447 40.77 22.37 -32.44
C LEU A 447 41.03 22.52 -33.92
N PRO A 448 40.00 22.74 -34.77
CA PRO A 448 40.20 23.04 -36.17
C PRO A 448 41.07 24.31 -36.30
N ASN A 449 42.04 24.26 -37.19
CA ASN A 449 42.83 25.46 -37.50
C ASN A 449 41.96 26.35 -38.41
N TRP A 450 41.33 27.36 -37.81
CA TRP A 450 40.43 28.29 -38.50
C TRP A 450 41.14 29.15 -39.55
N GLU A 451 42.47 29.12 -39.62
CA GLU A 451 43.23 29.83 -40.63
C GLU A 451 43.22 29.11 -41.99
N GLU A 452 42.85 27.82 -42.04
CA GLU A 452 42.74 27.06 -43.29
C GLU A 452 41.39 27.23 -44.02
N PHE A 453 40.48 28.00 -43.49
CA PHE A 453 39.15 28.26 -44.04
C PHE A 453 38.94 29.73 -44.45
N LYS A 454 40.03 30.50 -44.69
CA LYS A 454 39.96 31.82 -45.28
C LYS A 454 40.27 31.81 -46.75
#